data_ac6c026f09cfc9262f253d2f126a8d1f
#
_entry.id   ac6c026f09cfc9262f253d2f126a8d1f
#
_cell.length_a   1.000
_cell.length_b   1.000
_cell.length_c   1.000
_cell.angle_alpha   90.00
_cell.angle_beta   90.00
_cell.angle_gamma   90.00
#
_symmetry.space_group_name_H-M   'P 1'
#
loop_
_entity.id
_entity.type
_entity.pdbx_description
1 polymer ?
#
loop_
_entity_poly.entity_id
_entity_poly.type
_entity_poly.pdbx_seq_one_letter_code
_entity_poly.pdbx_strand_id
1 'polypeptide(L)'
;MARPDYYGNPAGLTDEAGVVRAIYDAFARRDLEGALGYVSPDCELDLAGTARLAGRSGPYQGHDGLRDYFRDVERVWEELLLHTEDIRVIPGSVIVIGHITGRRQGLVVSRSSVWTWRVKDGRATSVKVADLGDLAQT
;
A
#
# COMPACT_ATOMS: atom_id res chain seq x y z
N MET A 1 26.29 -14.16 -3.72
CA MET A 1 25.98 -13.83 -3.88
C MET A 1 25.63 -13.40 -3.95
N ALA A 2 25.11 -13.28 -3.90
CA ALA A 2 24.58 -12.74 -3.98
C ALA A 2 24.09 -12.37 -3.92
N ARG A 3 23.87 -12.03 -3.64
CA ARG A 3 23.32 -11.60 -3.60
C ARG A 3 22.66 -11.51 -3.57
N PRO A 4 22.60 -11.37 -3.50
CA PRO A 4 21.71 -11.27 -3.54
C PRO A 4 21.13 -11.20 -4.07
N ASP A 5 21.13 -11.18 -4.07
CA ASP A 5 20.67 -11.25 -4.57
C ASP A 5 20.44 -11.54 -4.75
N TYR A 6 20.74 -11.57 -4.48
CA TYR A 6 20.65 -11.88 -4.52
C TYR A 6 20.40 -12.20 -4.43
N TYR A 7 20.36 -12.15 -4.20
CA TYR A 7 20.07 -12.32 -3.97
C TYR A 7 19.57 -12.86 -4.46
N GLY A 8 19.93 -13.14 -4.73
CA GLY A 8 19.36 -13.88 -5.55
C GLY A 8 18.13 -14.02 -5.62
N ASN A 9 17.88 -14.03 -6.04
CA ASN A 9 16.70 -14.01 -6.06
C ASN A 9 15.98 -15.13 -6.09
N PRO A 10 15.82 -15.70 -5.12
CA PRO A 10 14.80 -16.64 -5.29
C PRO A 10 13.63 -15.87 -5.68
N ALA A 11 13.35 -16.12 -6.83
CA ALA A 11 12.51 -15.30 -7.57
C ALA A 11 11.18 -15.04 -6.92
N GLY A 12 10.54 -16.04 -6.36
CA GLY A 12 9.21 -15.86 -5.78
C GLY A 12 9.14 -14.79 -4.70
N LEU A 13 10.06 -14.83 -3.74
CA LEU A 13 10.07 -13.89 -2.65
C LEU A 13 10.45 -12.49 -3.12
N THR A 14 11.45 -12.43 -4.00
CA THR A 14 11.90 -11.16 -4.54
C THR A 14 10.81 -10.51 -5.36
N ASP A 15 10.09 -11.31 -6.14
CA ASP A 15 9.05 -10.79 -7.01
C ASP A 15 7.89 -10.22 -6.21
N GLU A 16 7.49 -10.90 -5.15
CA GLU A 16 6.38 -10.42 -4.32
C GLU A 16 6.73 -9.10 -3.65
N ALA A 17 7.89 -9.02 -3.01
CA ALA A 17 8.34 -7.78 -2.40
C ALA A 17 8.56 -6.70 -3.46
N GLY A 18 9.09 -7.09 -4.61
CA GLY A 18 9.32 -6.15 -5.71
C GLY A 18 8.03 -5.55 -6.23
N VAL A 19 6.97 -6.35 -6.36
CA VAL A 19 5.67 -5.84 -6.78
C VAL A 19 5.18 -4.79 -5.79
N VAL A 20 5.26 -5.08 -4.50
CA VAL A 20 4.80 -4.16 -3.47
C VAL A 20 5.62 -2.87 -3.47
N ARG A 21 6.95 -2.98 -3.58
CA ARG A 21 7.82 -1.79 -3.64
C ARG A 21 7.48 -0.94 -4.85
N ALA A 22 7.23 -1.56 -6.00
CA ALA A 22 6.88 -0.84 -7.20
C ALA A 22 5.58 -0.05 -7.02
N ILE A 23 4.62 -0.62 -6.30
CA ILE A 23 3.36 0.07 -6.03
C ILE A 23 3.60 1.30 -5.14
N TYR A 24 4.39 1.16 -4.06
CA TYR A 24 4.70 2.31 -3.21
C TYR A 24 5.46 3.38 -3.97
N ASP A 25 6.42 2.99 -4.81
CA ASP A 25 7.17 3.95 -5.63
C ASP A 25 6.24 4.70 -6.58
N ALA A 26 5.33 3.98 -7.24
CA ALA A 26 4.38 4.60 -8.13
C ALA A 26 3.47 5.57 -7.38
N PHE A 27 3.01 5.16 -6.19
CA PHE A 27 2.18 6.03 -5.37
C PHE A 27 2.92 7.30 -4.96
N ALA A 28 4.19 7.15 -4.57
CA ALA A 28 5.00 8.30 -4.16
C ALA A 28 5.14 9.32 -5.29
N ARG A 29 5.20 8.85 -6.53
CA ARG A 29 5.26 9.71 -7.71
C ARG A 29 3.87 10.10 -8.23
N ARG A 30 2.82 9.59 -7.61
CA ARG A 30 1.45 9.74 -8.07
C ARG A 30 1.28 9.23 -9.50
N ASP A 31 1.97 8.14 -9.82
CA ASP A 31 1.95 7.50 -11.13
C ASP A 31 0.88 6.41 -11.12
N LEU A 32 -0.34 6.78 -11.42
CA LEU A 32 -1.47 5.85 -11.42
C LEU A 32 -1.27 4.72 -12.44
N GLU A 33 -0.83 5.05 -13.64
CA GLU A 33 -0.64 4.04 -14.68
C GLU A 33 0.42 3.03 -14.28
N GLY A 34 1.49 3.49 -13.63
CA GLY A 34 2.52 2.59 -13.13
C GLY A 34 1.97 1.66 -12.06
N ALA A 35 1.16 2.19 -11.14
CA ALA A 35 0.57 1.37 -10.08
C ALA A 35 -0.39 0.34 -10.65
N LEU A 36 -1.21 0.71 -11.64
CA LEU A 36 -2.18 -0.21 -12.25
C LEU A 36 -1.50 -1.46 -12.82
N GLY A 37 -0.28 -1.32 -13.31
CA GLY A 37 0.46 -2.44 -13.89
C GLY A 37 0.80 -3.53 -12.87
N TYR A 38 0.82 -3.22 -11.59
CA TYR A 38 1.17 -4.16 -10.53
C TYR A 38 -0.03 -4.57 -9.68
N VAL A 39 -1.24 -4.17 -10.05
CA VAL A 39 -2.45 -4.44 -9.31
C VAL A 39 -3.41 -5.25 -10.15
N SER A 40 -3.96 -6.30 -9.56
CA SER A 40 -4.94 -7.15 -10.25
C SER A 40 -6.21 -6.38 -10.57
N PRO A 41 -6.86 -6.66 -11.70
CA PRO A 41 -8.11 -5.97 -12.04
C PRO A 41 -9.23 -6.14 -11.02
N ASP A 42 -9.14 -7.15 -10.15
CA ASP A 42 -10.14 -7.39 -9.12
C ASP A 42 -9.56 -7.21 -7.70
N CYS A 43 -8.49 -6.45 -7.58
CA CYS A 43 -7.83 -6.21 -6.30
C CYS A 43 -8.76 -5.50 -5.31
N GLU A 44 -8.72 -5.93 -4.06
CA GLU A 44 -9.46 -5.24 -3.00
C GLU A 44 -8.50 -4.40 -2.18
N LEU A 45 -8.81 -3.11 -2.06
CA LEU A 45 -7.93 -2.14 -1.41
C LEU A 45 -8.66 -1.58 -0.19
N ASP A 46 -8.37 -2.16 0.97
CA ASP A 46 -8.98 -1.73 2.23
C ASP A 46 -8.09 -0.68 2.88
N LEU A 47 -8.24 0.54 2.42
CA LEU A 47 -7.44 1.69 2.83
C LEU A 47 -8.36 2.66 3.58
N ALA A 48 -8.77 2.25 4.76
CA ALA A 48 -9.90 2.85 5.47
C ALA A 48 -9.70 4.32 5.86
N GLY A 49 -8.46 4.75 6.10
CA GLY A 49 -8.23 6.13 6.53
C GLY A 49 -8.71 7.15 5.52
N THR A 50 -8.16 7.07 4.30
CA THR A 50 -8.57 7.97 3.22
C THR A 50 -10.02 7.72 2.81
N ALA A 51 -10.42 6.43 2.74
CA ALA A 51 -11.78 6.09 2.33
C ALA A 51 -12.82 6.75 3.25
N ARG A 52 -12.59 6.68 4.56
CA ARG A 52 -13.52 7.25 5.53
C ARG A 52 -13.61 8.76 5.38
N LEU A 53 -12.48 9.43 5.21
CA LEU A 53 -12.45 10.87 5.03
C LEU A 53 -13.11 11.29 3.71
N ALA A 54 -13.07 10.41 2.71
CA ALA A 54 -13.71 10.66 1.42
C ALA A 54 -15.20 10.29 1.41
N GLY A 55 -15.72 9.79 2.53
CA GLY A 55 -17.13 9.44 2.63
C GLY A 55 -17.47 8.06 2.12
N ARG A 56 -16.49 7.18 2.01
CA ARG A 56 -16.73 5.82 1.53
C ARG A 56 -16.95 4.87 2.70
N SER A 57 -17.83 3.89 2.50
CA SER A 57 -18.20 2.95 3.55
C SER A 57 -17.53 1.58 3.40
N GLY A 58 -16.76 1.36 2.34
CA GLY A 58 -16.13 0.07 2.12
C GLY A 58 -14.82 0.20 1.37
N PRO A 59 -14.15 -0.92 1.09
CA PRO A 59 -12.87 -0.89 0.38
C PRO A 59 -13.04 -0.46 -1.08
N TYR A 60 -11.94 0.00 -1.65
CA TYR A 60 -11.88 0.27 -3.09
C TYR A 60 -11.75 -1.06 -3.83
N GLN A 61 -12.41 -1.19 -4.97
CA GLN A 61 -12.45 -2.44 -5.71
C GLN A 61 -11.88 -2.27 -7.11
N GLY A 62 -10.91 -3.10 -7.44
CA GLY A 62 -10.38 -3.23 -8.79
C GLY A 62 -9.58 -2.02 -9.24
N HIS A 63 -9.33 -1.97 -10.54
CA HIS A 63 -8.60 -0.86 -11.14
C HIS A 63 -9.37 0.46 -10.99
N ASP A 64 -10.69 0.42 -11.14
CA ASP A 64 -11.49 1.63 -10.91
C ASP A 64 -11.37 2.09 -9.48
N GLY A 65 -11.33 1.15 -8.53
CA GLY A 65 -11.12 1.50 -7.13
C GLY A 65 -9.76 2.15 -6.89
N LEU A 66 -8.72 1.67 -7.57
CA LEU A 66 -7.41 2.29 -7.43
C LEU A 66 -7.41 3.72 -8.00
N ARG A 67 -8.10 3.92 -9.13
CA ARG A 67 -8.26 5.27 -9.69
C ARG A 67 -8.99 6.19 -8.70
N ASP A 68 -10.04 5.67 -8.09
CA ASP A 68 -10.79 6.42 -7.08
C ASP A 68 -9.92 6.74 -5.87
N TYR A 69 -9.08 5.80 -5.45
CA TYR A 69 -8.20 6.03 -4.31
C TYR A 69 -7.22 7.17 -4.60
N PHE A 70 -6.58 7.14 -5.77
CA PHE A 70 -5.65 8.21 -6.14
C PHE A 70 -6.36 9.58 -6.16
N ARG A 71 -7.58 9.61 -6.69
CA ARG A 71 -8.37 10.84 -6.74
C ARG A 71 -8.75 11.29 -5.33
N ASP A 72 -9.17 10.35 -4.48
CA ASP A 72 -9.55 10.68 -3.11
C ASP A 72 -8.35 11.21 -2.32
N VAL A 73 -7.17 10.64 -2.52
CA VAL A 73 -5.96 11.12 -1.85
C VAL A 73 -5.72 12.59 -2.19
N GLU A 74 -5.81 12.95 -3.47
CA GLU A 74 -5.60 14.34 -3.87
C GLU A 74 -6.68 15.27 -3.32
N ARG A 75 -7.90 14.77 -3.21
CA ARG A 75 -9.02 15.59 -2.77
C ARG A 75 -9.05 15.78 -1.26
N VAL A 76 -8.67 14.76 -0.52
CA VAL A 76 -8.76 14.74 0.95
C VAL A 76 -7.53 15.35 1.60
N TRP A 77 -6.35 15.08 1.05
CA TRP A 77 -5.08 15.46 1.67
C TRP A 77 -4.39 16.56 0.89
N GLU A 78 -3.77 17.49 1.62
CA GLU A 78 -2.83 18.42 1.02
C GLU A 78 -1.52 17.70 0.71
N GLU A 79 -1.15 16.78 1.60
CA GLU A 79 0.02 15.94 1.41
C GLU A 79 -0.23 14.63 2.12
N LEU A 80 0.13 13.53 1.48
CA LEU A 80 0.09 12.20 2.11
C LEU A 80 1.33 11.45 1.70
N LEU A 81 2.11 11.05 2.69
CA LEU A 81 3.36 10.30 2.48
C LEU A 81 3.29 8.98 3.22
N LEU A 82 3.65 7.91 2.52
CA LEU A 82 3.72 6.57 3.09
C LEU A 82 5.20 6.21 3.23
N HIS A 83 5.64 5.98 4.46
CA HIS A 83 7.04 5.66 4.75
C HIS A 83 7.15 4.18 5.06
N THR A 84 7.85 3.44 4.21
CA THR A 84 8.07 2.01 4.43
C THR A 84 9.36 1.81 5.19
N GLU A 85 9.29 1.14 6.33
CA GLU A 85 10.44 0.94 7.21
C GLU A 85 10.94 -0.48 7.18
N ASP A 86 10.04 -1.46 7.03
CA ASP A 86 10.40 -2.87 7.01
C ASP A 86 9.43 -3.62 6.13
N ILE A 87 9.94 -4.55 5.33
CA ILE A 87 9.11 -5.39 4.47
C ILE A 87 9.43 -6.84 4.77
N ARG A 88 8.41 -7.62 5.11
CA ARG A 88 8.54 -9.02 5.42
C ARG A 88 7.70 -9.85 4.48
N VAL A 89 8.27 -10.91 3.95
CA VAL A 89 7.55 -11.81 3.05
C VAL A 89 7.30 -13.11 3.77
N ILE A 90 6.05 -13.53 3.80
CA ILE A 90 5.66 -14.83 4.31
C ILE A 90 4.83 -15.51 3.21
N PRO A 91 4.59 -16.82 3.29
CA PRO A 91 3.85 -17.48 2.20
C PRO A 91 2.52 -16.79 1.92
N GLY A 92 2.37 -16.32 0.69
CA GLY A 92 1.14 -15.69 0.22
C GLY A 92 0.93 -14.24 0.63
N SER A 93 1.83 -13.64 1.42
CA SER A 93 1.62 -12.28 1.91
C SER A 93 2.92 -11.49 1.99
N VAL A 94 2.80 -10.18 1.83
CA VAL A 94 3.90 -9.25 2.07
C VAL A 94 3.41 -8.27 3.14
N ILE A 95 4.16 -8.18 4.22
CA ILE A 95 3.81 -7.32 5.35
C ILE A 95 4.73 -6.11 5.31
N VAL A 96 4.16 -4.92 5.23
CA VAL A 96 4.93 -3.67 5.25
C VAL A 96 4.65 -2.96 6.55
N ILE A 97 5.72 -2.62 7.26
CA ILE A 97 5.63 -1.87 8.51
C ILE A 97 6.21 -0.50 8.24
N GLY A 98 5.52 0.53 8.66
CA GLY A 98 5.99 1.88 8.44
C GLY A 98 5.09 2.89 9.11
N HIS A 99 5.06 4.10 8.56
CA HIS A 99 4.18 5.11 9.09
C HIS A 99 3.65 6.00 7.99
N ILE A 100 2.55 6.65 8.29
CA ILE A 100 1.87 7.56 7.39
C ILE A 100 2.01 8.96 7.97
N THR A 101 2.41 9.93 7.15
CA THR A 101 2.30 11.33 7.53
C THR A 101 1.37 12.01 6.54
N GLY A 102 0.45 12.81 7.06
CA GLY A 102 -0.50 13.50 6.22
C GLY A 102 -0.77 14.90 6.73
N ARG A 103 -1.20 15.77 5.83
CA ARG A 103 -1.57 17.13 6.18
C ARG A 103 -2.90 17.48 5.51
N ARG A 104 -3.83 17.99 6.29
CA ARG A 104 -5.10 18.49 5.79
C ARG A 104 -5.62 19.57 6.72
N GLN A 105 -6.07 20.65 6.13
CA GLN A 105 -6.71 21.75 6.88
C GLN A 105 -5.84 22.23 8.05
N GLY A 106 -4.53 22.31 7.82
CA GLY A 106 -3.59 22.79 8.83
C GLY A 106 -3.21 21.76 9.89
N LEU A 107 -3.82 20.58 9.87
CA LEU A 107 -3.51 19.52 10.83
C LEU A 107 -2.50 18.55 10.23
N VAL A 108 -1.55 18.12 11.06
CA VAL A 108 -0.55 17.11 10.69
C VAL A 108 -0.92 15.82 11.40
N VAL A 109 -0.97 14.74 10.63
CA VAL A 109 -1.26 13.41 11.16
C VAL A 109 -0.04 12.54 10.97
N SER A 110 0.32 11.77 12.00
CA SER A 110 1.42 10.81 11.91
C SER A 110 0.98 9.53 12.62
N ARG A 111 1.01 8.41 11.90
CA ARG A 111 0.53 7.14 12.44
C ARG A 111 1.42 5.99 11.99
N SER A 112 1.81 5.14 12.95
CA SER A 112 2.48 3.89 12.64
C SER A 112 1.45 2.92 12.08
N SER A 113 1.81 2.24 11.01
CA SER A 113 0.85 1.44 10.26
C SER A 113 1.47 0.15 9.78
N VAL A 114 0.61 -0.84 9.58
CA VAL A 114 0.98 -2.12 8.98
C VAL A 114 0.07 -2.33 7.76
N TRP A 115 0.69 -2.59 6.62
CA TRP A 115 -0.06 -2.96 5.41
C TRP A 115 0.16 -4.44 5.16
N THR A 116 -0.91 -5.18 4.97
CA THR A 116 -0.84 -6.59 4.61
C THR A 116 -1.27 -6.73 3.17
N TRP A 117 -0.34 -7.14 2.32
CA TRP A 117 -0.56 -7.31 0.90
C TRP A 117 -0.66 -8.79 0.57
N ARG A 118 -1.52 -9.14 -0.38
CA ARG A 118 -1.49 -10.44 -1.02
C ARG A 118 -1.08 -10.23 -2.47
N VAL A 119 -0.17 -11.08 -2.92
CA VAL A 119 0.38 -10.99 -4.27
C VAL A 119 0.25 -12.36 -4.92
N LYS A 120 -0.22 -12.37 -6.16
CA LYS A 120 -0.35 -13.60 -6.93
C LYS A 120 -0.04 -13.29 -8.39
N ASP A 121 0.83 -14.11 -8.99
CA ASP A 121 1.18 -13.99 -10.40
C ASP A 121 1.68 -12.60 -10.77
N GLY A 122 2.50 -12.03 -9.91
CA GLY A 122 3.13 -10.73 -10.17
C GLY A 122 2.24 -9.52 -9.97
N ARG A 123 1.08 -9.68 -9.36
CA ARG A 123 0.15 -8.58 -9.10
C ARG A 123 -0.43 -8.65 -7.71
N ALA A 124 -0.65 -7.49 -7.11
CA ALA A 124 -1.32 -7.41 -5.83
C ALA A 124 -2.80 -7.72 -6.01
N THR A 125 -3.33 -8.61 -5.16
CA THR A 125 -4.74 -9.00 -5.18
C THR A 125 -5.53 -8.42 -4.03
N SER A 126 -4.85 -7.96 -2.97
CA SER A 126 -5.51 -7.24 -1.89
C SER A 126 -4.49 -6.52 -1.05
N VAL A 127 -4.94 -5.48 -0.37
CA VAL A 127 -4.17 -4.82 0.67
C VAL A 127 -5.11 -4.35 1.76
N LYS A 128 -4.64 -4.43 3.00
CA LYS A 128 -5.38 -3.88 4.13
C LYS A 128 -4.38 -3.16 5.03
N VAL A 129 -4.73 -1.95 5.46
CA VAL A 129 -3.90 -1.19 6.38
C VAL A 129 -4.53 -1.20 7.76
N ALA A 130 -3.68 -1.32 8.79
CA ALA A 130 -4.10 -1.23 10.17
C ALA A 130 -3.19 -0.25 10.90
N ASP A 131 -3.77 0.51 11.81
CA ASP A 131 -3.01 1.44 12.65
C ASP A 131 -2.44 0.65 13.81
N LEU A 132 -1.11 0.76 14.02
CA LEU A 132 -0.45 0.05 15.11
C LEU A 132 -0.93 0.54 16.48
N GLY A 133 -1.35 1.80 16.57
CA GLY A 133 -1.92 2.31 17.80
C GLY A 133 -3.20 1.58 18.17
N ASP A 134 -4.04 1.28 17.19
CA ASP A 134 -5.26 0.51 17.43
C ASP A 134 -4.93 -0.90 17.89
N LEU A 135 -3.92 -1.52 17.28
CA LEU A 135 -3.50 -2.87 17.67
C LEU A 135 -2.93 -2.89 19.09
N ALA A 136 -2.21 -1.83 19.48
CA ALA A 136 -1.60 -1.77 20.79
C ALA A 136 -2.63 -1.62 21.91
N GLN A 137 -3.81 -1.13 21.59
CA GLN A 137 -4.88 -0.93 22.57
C GLN A 137 -5.72 -2.17 22.79
N THR A 138 -5.54 -3.17 22.00
CA THR A 138 -6.25 -4.43 22.19
C THR A 138 -5.47 -5.40 23.06
#